data_72d20eccde596997a80da227a6e12a04
#
_entry.id   72d20eccde596997a80da227a6e12a04
#
_cell.length_a   1.000
_cell.length_b   1.000
_cell.length_c   1.000
_cell.angle_alpha   90.00
_cell.angle_beta   90.00
_cell.angle_gamma   90.00
#
_symmetry.space_group_name_H-M   'P 1'
#
loop_
_entity.id
_entity.type
_entity.pdbx_description
1 polymer ?
#
loop_
_entity_poly.entity_id
_entity_poly.type
_entity_poly.pdbx_seq_one_letter_code
_entity_poly.pdbx_strand_id
1 'polypeptide(L)'
;MTKKSYSPDIFISGKEVNLIVVDEELIDISNWHRWFNNEKTNINTVHHIYPNTKKLQKKYFLENINNVSNKVQLGIFHIKDNILIGVISLNNINNLHKNCEFSAILGEKEYQVLKYYIEAARLIIAHGFNHLGMQRIYSGTFNKDIHNVVCRLLEFKSEGIKRSAIFKNGKYNDVFTHSILRTEFLKSKVYKNKI
;
A
#
# COMPACT_ATOMS: atom_id res chain seq x y z
N MET A 1 -6.38 -10.27 -33.99
CA MET A 1 -6.37 -10.82 -32.63
C MET A 1 -6.94 -9.77 -31.69
N THR A 2 -8.17 -9.90 -31.24
CA THR A 2 -8.78 -9.03 -30.24
C THR A 2 -7.99 -9.18 -28.94
N LYS A 3 -7.35 -8.10 -28.49
CA LYS A 3 -6.75 -8.07 -27.15
C LYS A 3 -7.85 -8.40 -26.15
N LYS A 4 -7.76 -9.55 -25.51
CA LYS A 4 -8.63 -9.93 -24.40
C LYS A 4 -8.49 -8.79 -23.37
N SER A 5 -9.57 -8.09 -23.06
CA SER A 5 -9.53 -7.05 -22.03
C SER A 5 -9.28 -7.75 -20.70
N TYR A 6 -8.27 -7.30 -19.96
CA TYR A 6 -8.01 -7.80 -18.61
C TYR A 6 -9.24 -7.53 -17.72
N SER A 7 -9.72 -8.56 -17.07
CA SER A 7 -10.81 -8.46 -16.10
C SER A 7 -10.23 -8.68 -14.70
N PRO A 8 -10.14 -7.64 -13.87
CA PRO A 8 -9.54 -7.76 -12.54
C PRO A 8 -10.40 -8.63 -11.62
N ASP A 9 -9.76 -9.49 -10.84
CA ASP A 9 -10.40 -10.18 -9.72
C ASP A 9 -10.48 -9.21 -8.53
N ILE A 10 -11.71 -8.68 -8.29
CA ILE A 10 -11.95 -7.66 -7.27
C ILE A 10 -12.05 -8.31 -5.91
N PHE A 11 -11.10 -7.99 -5.02
CA PHE A 11 -11.08 -8.47 -3.65
C PHE A 11 -11.84 -7.53 -2.68
N ILE A 12 -11.69 -6.21 -2.84
CA ILE A 12 -12.44 -5.20 -2.07
C ILE A 12 -12.91 -4.11 -3.03
N SER A 13 -14.22 -3.91 -3.10
CA SER A 13 -14.82 -2.85 -3.94
C SER A 13 -14.76 -1.49 -3.23
N GLY A 14 -14.42 -0.45 -3.99
CA GLY A 14 -14.49 0.95 -3.57
C GLY A 14 -15.37 1.79 -4.52
N LYS A 15 -15.23 3.10 -4.46
CA LYS A 15 -16.00 4.07 -5.29
C LYS A 15 -15.21 4.55 -6.50
N GLU A 16 -13.95 4.89 -6.30
CA GLU A 16 -13.04 5.37 -7.33
C GLU A 16 -12.00 4.29 -7.67
N VAL A 17 -11.61 3.50 -6.67
CA VAL A 17 -10.63 2.43 -6.83
C VAL A 17 -11.13 1.12 -6.22
N ASN A 18 -10.82 0.01 -6.88
CA ASN A 18 -10.95 -1.32 -6.32
C ASN A 18 -9.60 -1.83 -5.83
N LEU A 19 -9.61 -2.64 -4.79
CA LEU A 19 -8.45 -3.45 -4.42
C LEU A 19 -8.61 -4.83 -5.05
N ILE A 20 -7.69 -5.18 -5.94
CA ILE A 20 -7.76 -6.39 -6.76
C ILE A 20 -6.69 -7.41 -6.37
N VAL A 21 -6.97 -8.66 -6.61
CA VAL A 21 -5.97 -9.73 -6.51
C VAL A 21 -4.86 -9.47 -7.53
N VAL A 22 -3.61 -9.65 -7.10
CA VAL A 22 -2.45 -9.53 -7.98
C VAL A 22 -2.11 -10.90 -8.56
N ASP A 23 -1.91 -10.97 -9.86
CA ASP A 23 -1.49 -12.15 -10.58
C ASP A 23 -0.36 -11.87 -11.57
N GLU A 24 0.14 -12.90 -12.24
CA GLU A 24 1.20 -12.77 -13.23
C GLU A 24 0.77 -12.02 -14.49
N GLU A 25 -0.50 -12.16 -14.91
CA GLU A 25 -1.05 -11.44 -16.07
C GLU A 25 -1.03 -9.93 -15.79
N LEU A 26 -1.44 -9.51 -14.60
CA LEU A 26 -1.39 -8.11 -14.18
C LEU A 26 0.04 -7.54 -14.22
N ILE A 27 1.04 -8.34 -13.81
CA ILE A 27 2.45 -7.93 -13.90
C ILE A 27 2.87 -7.75 -15.37
N ASP A 28 2.39 -8.61 -16.27
CA ASP A 28 2.74 -8.55 -17.69
C ASP A 28 2.16 -7.33 -18.41
N ILE A 29 0.94 -6.94 -18.08
CA ILE A 29 0.22 -5.85 -18.77
C ILE A 29 0.43 -4.48 -18.14
N SER A 30 0.86 -4.41 -16.86
CA SER A 30 1.02 -3.16 -16.12
C SER A 30 2.45 -2.60 -16.17
N ASN A 31 2.58 -1.38 -15.66
CA ASN A 31 3.88 -0.72 -15.46
C ASN A 31 4.49 -1.01 -14.08
N TRP A 32 3.95 -1.94 -13.30
CA TRP A 32 4.36 -2.16 -11.91
C TRP A 32 5.88 -2.29 -11.74
N HIS A 33 6.55 -3.11 -12.56
CA HIS A 33 8.00 -3.25 -12.51
C HIS A 33 8.76 -1.95 -12.81
N ARG A 34 8.19 -1.05 -13.63
CA ARG A 34 8.80 0.23 -14.00
C ARG A 34 8.71 1.27 -12.91
N TRP A 35 7.70 1.21 -12.04
CA TRP A 35 7.54 2.16 -10.95
C TRP A 35 8.76 2.17 -10.03
N PHE A 36 9.33 1.00 -9.74
CA PHE A 36 10.50 0.89 -8.88
C PHE A 36 11.80 1.34 -9.54
N ASN A 37 11.81 1.50 -10.87
CA ASN A 37 12.92 2.08 -11.62
C ASN A 37 12.81 3.61 -11.80
N ASN A 38 11.70 4.21 -11.40
CA ASN A 38 11.46 5.65 -11.56
C ASN A 38 11.78 6.37 -10.25
N GLU A 39 12.81 7.23 -10.27
CA GLU A 39 13.25 7.99 -9.10
C GLU A 39 12.14 8.88 -8.51
N LYS A 40 11.37 9.56 -9.38
CA LYS A 40 10.28 10.45 -8.94
C LYS A 40 9.16 9.70 -8.24
N THR A 41 8.79 8.52 -8.74
CA THR A 41 7.80 7.64 -8.09
C THR A 41 8.29 7.18 -6.71
N ASN A 42 9.60 6.98 -6.58
CA ASN A 42 10.20 6.46 -5.35
C ASN A 42 10.78 7.52 -4.41
N ILE A 43 10.51 8.80 -4.64
CA ILE A 43 11.09 9.89 -3.83
C ILE A 43 10.79 9.72 -2.34
N ASN A 44 9.64 9.17 -2.00
CA ASN A 44 9.16 8.94 -0.63
C ASN A 44 9.19 7.48 -0.18
N THR A 45 9.89 6.61 -0.92
CA THR A 45 10.00 5.18 -0.61
C THR A 45 11.47 4.79 -0.45
N VAL A 46 11.73 3.61 0.12
CA VAL A 46 13.06 3.02 0.20
C VAL A 46 13.47 2.25 -1.05
N HIS A 47 12.61 2.24 -2.07
CA HIS A 47 12.90 1.61 -3.36
C HIS A 47 13.81 2.48 -4.24
N HIS A 48 14.07 2.03 -5.47
CA HIS A 48 15.02 2.64 -6.42
C HIS A 48 16.47 2.55 -5.96
N ILE A 49 16.83 1.39 -5.38
CA ILE A 49 18.23 1.07 -5.03
C ILE A 49 18.81 0.10 -6.05
N TYR A 50 18.02 -0.89 -6.44
CA TYR A 50 18.37 -1.89 -7.45
C TYR A 50 17.40 -1.83 -8.63
N PRO A 51 17.88 -2.04 -9.88
CA PRO A 51 17.01 -2.08 -11.04
C PRO A 51 16.03 -3.24 -10.94
N ASN A 52 14.79 -3.00 -11.36
CA ASN A 52 13.75 -4.01 -11.42
C ASN A 52 13.39 -4.35 -12.87
N THR A 53 13.10 -5.60 -13.15
CA THR A 53 12.63 -6.09 -14.45
C THR A 53 11.31 -6.84 -14.28
N LYS A 54 10.58 -7.06 -15.38
CA LYS A 54 9.37 -7.89 -15.32
C LYS A 54 9.63 -9.28 -14.72
N LYS A 55 10.76 -9.90 -15.07
CA LYS A 55 11.18 -11.19 -14.53
C LYS A 55 11.41 -11.14 -13.03
N LEU A 56 12.10 -10.10 -12.54
CA LEU A 56 12.32 -9.92 -11.10
C LEU A 56 11.02 -9.60 -10.37
N GLN A 57 10.11 -8.84 -10.98
CA GLN A 57 8.80 -8.56 -10.40
C GLN A 57 7.95 -9.83 -10.27
N LYS A 58 7.96 -10.72 -11.26
CA LYS A 58 7.31 -12.03 -11.17
C LYS A 58 7.93 -12.92 -10.10
N LYS A 59 9.26 -12.97 -10.05
CA LYS A 59 9.96 -13.70 -8.98
C LYS A 59 9.57 -13.19 -7.60
N TYR A 60 9.57 -11.87 -7.40
CA TYR A 60 9.13 -11.24 -6.15
C TYR A 60 7.68 -11.60 -5.81
N PHE A 61 6.77 -11.61 -6.79
CA PHE A 61 5.39 -12.01 -6.61
C PHE A 61 5.29 -13.45 -6.09
N LEU A 62 5.96 -14.40 -6.75
CA LEU A 62 5.92 -15.82 -6.38
C LEU A 62 6.51 -16.07 -4.98
N GLU A 63 7.59 -15.37 -4.62
CA GLU A 63 8.31 -15.61 -3.36
C GLU A 63 7.73 -14.82 -2.17
N ASN A 64 7.14 -13.65 -2.42
CA ASN A 64 6.81 -12.70 -1.34
C ASN A 64 5.33 -12.27 -1.29
N ILE A 65 4.52 -12.69 -2.25
CA ILE A 65 3.09 -12.36 -2.29
C ILE A 65 2.27 -13.63 -2.38
N ASN A 66 2.56 -14.46 -3.37
CA ASN A 66 1.86 -15.72 -3.57
C ASN A 66 2.26 -16.72 -2.48
N ASN A 67 1.27 -17.36 -1.84
CA ASN A 67 1.46 -18.39 -0.81
C ASN A 67 2.21 -17.94 0.46
N VAL A 68 2.20 -16.66 0.81
CA VAL A 68 2.73 -16.19 2.10
C VAL A 68 1.60 -15.86 3.07
N SER A 69 1.74 -16.28 4.34
CA SER A 69 0.71 -16.11 5.37
C SER A 69 0.86 -14.83 6.21
N ASN A 70 2.00 -14.14 6.07
CA ASN A 70 2.33 -12.95 6.86
C ASN A 70 2.18 -11.64 6.08
N LYS A 71 1.50 -11.69 4.93
CA LYS A 71 1.32 -10.53 4.06
C LYS A 71 0.00 -10.63 3.28
N VAL A 72 -0.66 -9.49 3.13
CA VAL A 72 -1.72 -9.26 2.14
C VAL A 72 -1.25 -8.13 1.24
N GLN A 73 -1.12 -8.37 -0.05
CA GLN A 73 -0.79 -7.34 -1.04
C GLN A 73 -1.80 -7.37 -2.17
N LEU A 74 -2.36 -6.19 -2.47
CA LEU A 74 -3.41 -5.99 -3.46
C LEU A 74 -2.99 -4.92 -4.46
N GLY A 75 -3.52 -4.98 -5.66
CA GLY A 75 -3.43 -3.92 -6.64
C GLY A 75 -4.46 -2.82 -6.34
N ILE A 76 -4.06 -1.55 -6.47
CA ILE A 76 -4.98 -0.41 -6.49
C ILE A 76 -5.39 -0.20 -7.95
N PHE A 77 -6.65 -0.47 -8.27
CA PHE A 77 -7.17 -0.47 -9.64
C PHE A 77 -8.17 0.65 -9.84
N HIS A 78 -7.88 1.57 -10.76
CA HIS A 78 -8.76 2.69 -11.05
C HIS A 78 -9.98 2.23 -11.85
N ILE A 79 -11.18 2.44 -11.32
CA ILE A 79 -12.42 1.88 -11.86
C ILE A 79 -12.70 2.45 -13.25
N LYS A 80 -12.67 3.77 -13.38
CA LYS A 80 -13.06 4.46 -14.63
C LYS A 80 -12.16 4.12 -15.81
N ASP A 81 -10.85 4.09 -15.60
CA ASP A 81 -9.87 3.92 -16.68
C ASP A 81 -9.41 2.46 -16.84
N ASN A 82 -9.88 1.57 -15.94
CA ASN A 82 -9.61 0.14 -15.96
C ASN A 82 -8.12 -0.19 -15.99
N ILE A 83 -7.33 0.45 -15.12
CA ILE A 83 -5.87 0.27 -15.04
C ILE A 83 -5.38 0.10 -13.60
N LEU A 84 -4.28 -0.64 -13.44
CA LEU A 84 -3.53 -0.70 -12.19
C LEU A 84 -2.76 0.61 -11.99
N ILE A 85 -3.04 1.32 -10.90
CA ILE A 85 -2.41 2.62 -10.58
C ILE A 85 -1.43 2.56 -9.41
N GLY A 86 -1.46 1.48 -8.63
CA GLY A 86 -0.61 1.33 -7.46
C GLY A 86 -0.71 -0.05 -6.83
N VAL A 87 0.01 -0.24 -5.74
CA VAL A 87 -0.10 -1.42 -4.88
C VAL A 87 -0.18 -1.01 -3.42
N ILE A 88 -0.86 -1.83 -2.63
CA ILE A 88 -1.11 -1.59 -1.22
C ILE A 88 -0.98 -2.90 -0.45
N SER A 89 -0.50 -2.84 0.79
CA SER A 89 -0.27 -4.06 1.56
C SER A 89 -0.41 -3.88 3.07
N LEU A 90 -0.75 -5.00 3.71
CA LEU A 90 -0.49 -5.27 5.12
C LEU A 90 0.65 -6.27 5.18
N ASN A 91 1.79 -5.85 5.71
CA ASN A 91 3.01 -6.64 5.81
C ASN A 91 3.26 -7.06 7.25
N ASN A 92 4.18 -8.01 7.45
CA ASN A 92 4.62 -8.43 8.78
C ASN A 92 3.44 -8.78 9.69
N ILE A 93 2.41 -9.45 9.13
CA ILE A 93 1.24 -9.87 9.88
C ILE A 93 1.67 -10.82 10.99
N ASN A 94 1.53 -10.38 12.24
CA ASN A 94 1.85 -11.14 13.42
C ASN A 94 0.56 -11.62 14.08
N ASN A 95 0.27 -12.91 13.95
CA ASN A 95 -0.95 -13.51 14.48
C ASN A 95 -0.93 -13.67 16.03
N LEU A 96 0.24 -13.68 16.65
CA LEU A 96 0.37 -13.73 18.10
C LEU A 96 0.07 -12.36 18.72
N HIS A 97 0.72 -11.31 18.23
CA HIS A 97 0.56 -9.94 18.74
C HIS A 97 -0.56 -9.14 18.05
N LYS A 98 -1.22 -9.74 17.05
CA LYS A 98 -2.31 -9.11 16.28
C LYS A 98 -1.96 -7.72 15.76
N ASN A 99 -0.77 -7.58 15.18
CA ASN A 99 -0.34 -6.34 14.53
C ASN A 99 0.20 -6.58 13.12
N CYS A 100 0.19 -5.54 12.29
CA CYS A 100 0.77 -5.56 10.97
C CYS A 100 1.20 -4.16 10.53
N GLU A 101 2.05 -4.10 9.51
CA GLU A 101 2.55 -2.88 8.91
C GLU A 101 1.73 -2.53 7.65
N PHE A 102 1.22 -1.31 7.59
CA PHE A 102 0.55 -0.76 6.41
C PHE A 102 1.57 -0.09 5.49
N SER A 103 1.48 -0.36 4.18
CA SER A 103 2.23 0.36 3.16
C SER A 103 1.45 0.48 1.86
N ALA A 104 1.66 1.57 1.13
CA ALA A 104 1.05 1.81 -0.17
C ALA A 104 1.95 2.66 -1.06
N ILE A 105 1.86 2.45 -2.37
CA ILE A 105 2.48 3.29 -3.39
C ILE A 105 1.50 3.48 -4.56
N LEU A 106 1.30 4.73 -5.00
CA LEU A 106 0.70 5.04 -6.28
C LEU A 106 1.83 5.17 -7.30
N GLY A 107 1.90 4.22 -8.23
CA GLY A 107 2.99 4.10 -9.18
C GLY A 107 2.78 4.93 -10.45
N GLU A 108 1.54 5.05 -10.91
CA GLU A 108 1.20 5.83 -12.11
C GLU A 108 1.14 7.32 -11.77
N LYS A 109 1.97 8.12 -12.44
CA LYS A 109 2.17 9.54 -12.13
C LYS A 109 0.88 10.35 -12.17
N GLU A 110 0.03 10.12 -13.17
CA GLU A 110 -1.22 10.85 -13.39
C GLU A 110 -2.27 10.54 -12.32
N TYR A 111 -2.08 9.42 -11.60
CA TYR A 111 -2.97 8.95 -10.54
C TYR A 111 -2.40 9.15 -9.13
N GLN A 112 -1.28 9.86 -8.98
CA GLN A 112 -0.72 10.22 -7.66
C GLN A 112 -1.58 11.30 -6.98
N VAL A 113 -2.86 11.00 -6.82
CA VAL A 113 -3.89 11.88 -6.26
C VAL A 113 -4.29 11.38 -4.88
N LEU A 114 -4.35 12.29 -3.92
CA LEU A 114 -4.61 11.97 -2.52
C LEU A 114 -5.91 11.18 -2.31
N LYS A 115 -6.96 11.45 -3.07
CA LYS A 115 -8.26 10.75 -2.94
C LYS A 115 -8.12 9.24 -3.16
N TYR A 116 -7.37 8.81 -4.16
CA TYR A 116 -7.17 7.38 -4.46
C TYR A 116 -6.35 6.69 -3.39
N TYR A 117 -5.31 7.37 -2.89
CA TYR A 117 -4.50 6.85 -1.80
C TYR A 117 -5.33 6.66 -0.53
N ILE A 118 -6.11 7.66 -0.14
CA ILE A 118 -6.92 7.62 1.09
C ILE A 118 -8.03 6.58 0.99
N GLU A 119 -8.69 6.46 -0.14
CA GLU A 119 -9.72 5.43 -0.33
C GLU A 119 -9.13 4.03 -0.24
N ALA A 120 -8.08 3.75 -1.01
CA ALA A 120 -7.38 2.46 -0.96
C ALA A 120 -6.90 2.12 0.46
N ALA A 121 -6.31 3.10 1.16
CA ALA A 121 -5.83 2.93 2.52
C ALA A 121 -6.98 2.57 3.49
N ARG A 122 -8.11 3.26 3.40
CA ARG A 122 -9.29 2.96 4.24
C ARG A 122 -9.80 1.55 4.01
N LEU A 123 -9.88 1.10 2.76
CA LEU A 123 -10.31 -0.24 2.40
C LEU A 123 -9.45 -1.32 3.05
N ILE A 124 -8.13 -1.24 2.89
CA ILE A 124 -7.25 -2.30 3.42
C ILE A 124 -7.10 -2.23 4.94
N ILE A 125 -7.13 -1.05 5.55
CA ILE A 125 -7.10 -0.88 7.01
C ILE A 125 -8.37 -1.49 7.61
N ALA A 126 -9.54 -1.23 7.02
CA ALA A 126 -10.80 -1.84 7.44
C ALA A 126 -10.75 -3.36 7.30
N HIS A 127 -10.18 -3.90 6.22
CA HIS A 127 -9.94 -5.34 6.06
C HIS A 127 -9.05 -5.89 7.18
N GLY A 128 -7.95 -5.21 7.49
CA GLY A 128 -7.04 -5.62 8.58
C GLY A 128 -7.75 -5.74 9.94
N PHE A 129 -8.60 -4.79 10.28
CA PHE A 129 -9.34 -4.83 11.54
C PHE A 129 -10.52 -5.80 11.53
N ASN A 130 -11.32 -5.82 10.47
CA ASN A 130 -12.59 -6.55 10.42
C ASN A 130 -12.43 -8.02 10.06
N HIS A 131 -11.46 -8.37 9.19
CA HIS A 131 -11.31 -9.72 8.66
C HIS A 131 -10.06 -10.43 9.20
N LEU A 132 -8.93 -9.71 9.38
CA LEU A 132 -7.72 -10.32 9.96
C LEU A 132 -7.67 -10.22 11.50
N GLY A 133 -8.59 -9.48 12.11
CA GLY A 133 -8.68 -9.36 13.57
C GLY A 133 -7.47 -8.63 14.20
N MET A 134 -6.82 -7.72 13.46
CA MET A 134 -5.69 -6.97 13.99
C MET A 134 -6.12 -6.08 15.17
N GLN A 135 -5.21 -5.91 16.15
CA GLN A 135 -5.37 -4.97 17.26
C GLN A 135 -4.68 -3.64 16.99
N ARG A 136 -3.67 -3.68 16.10
CA ARG A 136 -2.83 -2.52 15.78
C ARG A 136 -2.37 -2.60 14.34
N ILE A 137 -2.50 -1.50 13.61
CA ILE A 137 -1.89 -1.31 12.29
C ILE A 137 -0.95 -0.11 12.40
N TYR A 138 0.32 -0.32 12.03
CA TYR A 138 1.35 0.71 12.11
C TYR A 138 1.97 0.99 10.75
N SER A 139 2.64 2.13 10.62
CA SER A 139 3.41 2.48 9.45
C SER A 139 4.51 3.47 9.82
N GLY A 140 5.36 3.80 8.87
CA GLY A 140 6.40 4.81 9.02
C GLY A 140 6.78 5.43 7.69
N THR A 141 7.22 6.68 7.74
CA THR A 141 7.70 7.41 6.57
C THR A 141 8.79 8.40 6.97
N PHE A 142 9.75 8.64 6.08
CA PHE A 142 10.74 9.70 6.28
C PHE A 142 10.28 11.05 5.70
N ASN A 143 9.08 11.10 5.10
CA ASN A 143 8.46 12.34 4.64
C ASN A 143 7.44 12.82 5.68
N LYS A 144 7.71 13.99 6.29
CA LYS A 144 6.86 14.59 7.33
C LYS A 144 5.46 14.96 6.83
N ASP A 145 5.33 15.37 5.57
CA ASP A 145 4.02 15.74 5.01
C ASP A 145 3.13 14.52 4.83
N ILE A 146 3.71 13.40 4.36
CA ILE A 146 2.99 12.11 4.29
C ILE A 146 2.59 11.67 5.69
N HIS A 147 3.47 11.77 6.69
CA HIS A 147 3.13 11.47 8.08
C HIS A 147 1.91 12.28 8.55
N ASN A 148 1.92 13.59 8.32
CA ASN A 148 0.83 14.48 8.70
C ASN A 148 -0.49 14.13 7.99
N VAL A 149 -0.42 13.77 6.70
CA VAL A 149 -1.58 13.32 5.92
C VAL A 149 -2.17 12.04 6.50
N VAL A 150 -1.34 11.04 6.78
CA VAL A 150 -1.78 9.77 7.36
C VAL A 150 -2.41 9.98 8.74
N CYS A 151 -1.77 10.77 9.61
CA CYS A 151 -2.33 11.06 10.94
C CYS A 151 -3.66 11.81 10.85
N ARG A 152 -3.80 12.78 9.95
CA ARG A 152 -5.02 13.58 9.83
C ARG A 152 -6.17 12.88 9.13
N LEU A 153 -5.90 12.18 8.01
CA LEU A 153 -6.95 11.65 7.12
C LEU A 153 -7.26 10.18 7.33
N LEU A 154 -6.33 9.43 7.93
CA LEU A 154 -6.53 8.03 8.30
C LEU A 154 -6.57 7.83 9.83
N GLU A 155 -6.57 8.94 10.59
CA GLU A 155 -6.67 8.97 12.07
C GLU A 155 -5.60 8.13 12.78
N PHE A 156 -4.42 7.97 12.17
CA PHE A 156 -3.27 7.40 12.85
C PHE A 156 -2.72 8.37 13.90
N LYS A 157 -2.21 7.84 14.98
CA LYS A 157 -1.51 8.60 16.01
C LYS A 157 -0.02 8.52 15.83
N SER A 158 0.66 9.67 15.92
CA SER A 158 2.12 9.74 15.93
C SER A 158 2.67 9.04 17.17
N GLU A 159 3.73 8.24 17.00
CA GLU A 159 4.38 7.47 18.09
C GLU A 159 5.84 7.86 18.30
N GLY A 160 6.35 8.78 17.49
CA GLY A 160 7.71 9.27 17.64
C GLY A 160 8.54 9.17 16.36
N ILE A 161 9.85 9.23 16.55
CA ILE A 161 10.83 9.31 15.47
C ILE A 161 11.93 8.26 15.69
N LYS A 162 12.17 7.44 14.67
CA LYS A 162 13.37 6.60 14.59
C LYS A 162 14.47 7.42 13.93
N ARG A 163 15.46 7.83 14.71
CA ARG A 163 16.55 8.69 14.21
C ARG A 163 17.48 7.92 13.27
N SER A 164 17.90 8.56 12.16
CA SER A 164 18.86 8.04 11.19
C SER A 164 18.56 6.60 10.72
N ALA A 165 17.27 6.29 10.53
CA ALA A 165 16.80 4.92 10.33
C ALA A 165 16.85 4.47 8.86
N ILE A 166 16.92 5.39 7.90
CA ILE A 166 16.91 5.10 6.46
C ILE A 166 18.02 5.87 5.77
N PHE A 167 18.87 5.16 5.03
CA PHE A 167 19.83 5.79 4.12
C PHE A 167 19.20 5.96 2.74
N LYS A 168 19.11 7.21 2.27
CA LYS A 168 18.59 7.53 0.93
C LYS A 168 19.21 8.82 0.41
N ASN A 169 19.54 8.82 -0.88
CA ASN A 169 20.11 9.99 -1.58
C ASN A 169 21.32 10.57 -0.86
N GLY A 170 22.25 9.69 -0.45
CA GLY A 170 23.53 10.08 0.17
C GLY A 170 23.44 10.50 1.64
N LYS A 171 22.28 10.40 2.30
CA LYS A 171 22.11 10.78 3.70
C LYS A 171 21.24 9.82 4.49
N TYR A 172 21.43 9.80 5.80
CA TYR A 172 20.51 9.15 6.73
C TYR A 172 19.33 10.06 7.03
N ASN A 173 18.14 9.48 7.02
CA ASN A 173 16.88 10.16 7.28
C ASN A 173 16.19 9.56 8.50
N ASP A 174 15.53 10.40 9.26
CA ASP A 174 14.65 10.00 10.34
C ASP A 174 13.35 9.41 9.78
N VAL A 175 12.73 8.47 10.51
CA VAL A 175 11.43 7.90 10.17
C VAL A 175 10.41 8.29 11.23
N PHE A 176 9.39 9.01 10.82
CA PHE A 176 8.21 9.31 11.62
C PHE A 176 7.32 8.08 11.69
N THR A 177 7.05 7.59 12.90
CA THR A 177 6.23 6.40 13.14
C THR A 177 4.83 6.78 13.59
N HIS A 178 3.86 6.01 13.15
CA HIS A 178 2.47 6.22 13.50
C HIS A 178 1.68 4.91 13.46
N SER A 179 0.58 4.85 14.19
CA SER A 179 -0.29 3.67 14.22
C SER A 179 -1.74 4.05 14.48
N ILE A 180 -2.62 3.09 14.23
CA ILE A 180 -4.02 3.12 14.64
C ILE A 180 -4.35 1.84 15.38
N LEU A 181 -5.05 1.95 16.51
CA LEU A 181 -5.52 0.82 17.30
C LEU A 181 -6.95 0.43 16.92
N ARG A 182 -7.31 -0.83 17.14
CA ARG A 182 -8.68 -1.33 16.93
C ARG A 182 -9.74 -0.50 17.65
N THR A 183 -9.46 -0.07 18.88
CA THR A 183 -10.38 0.75 19.69
C THR A 183 -10.59 2.15 19.10
N GLU A 184 -9.60 2.70 18.41
CA GLU A 184 -9.67 3.97 17.70
C GLU A 184 -10.44 3.81 16.39
N PHE A 185 -10.11 2.78 15.62
CA PHE A 185 -10.85 2.40 14.41
C PHE A 185 -12.35 2.25 14.65
N LEU A 186 -12.75 1.53 15.73
CA LEU A 186 -14.16 1.31 16.07
C LEU A 186 -14.90 2.61 16.46
N LYS A 187 -14.21 3.62 16.98
CA LYS A 187 -14.76 4.93 17.33
C LYS A 187 -14.74 5.92 16.15
N SER A 188 -13.94 5.66 15.15
CA SER A 188 -13.72 6.56 14.02
C SER A 188 -14.97 6.75 13.17
N LYS A 189 -15.23 8.00 12.77
CA LYS A 189 -16.25 8.32 11.76
C LYS A 189 -15.77 8.07 10.34
N VAL A 190 -14.44 8.11 10.13
CA VAL A 190 -13.80 7.91 8.82
C VAL A 190 -14.01 6.51 8.26
N TYR A 191 -14.07 5.50 9.16
CA TYR A 191 -14.26 4.10 8.78
C TYR A 191 -15.70 3.59 8.97
N LYS A 192 -16.58 4.37 9.62
CA LYS A 192 -18.00 4.01 9.81
C LYS A 192 -18.90 4.34 8.61
N ASN A 193 -18.54 5.35 7.84
CA ASN A 193 -19.26 5.62 6.60
C ASN A 193 -18.86 4.51 5.62
N LYS A 194 -19.84 3.62 5.34
CA LYS A 194 -19.67 2.49 4.43
C LYS A 194 -18.86 2.91 3.21
N ILE A 195 -17.69 2.31 3.15
CA ILE A 195 -16.94 2.25 1.92
C ILE A 195 -17.77 1.48 0.91
#